data_2d2713f87cba99196d12f3fc5e405ca6
#
_entry.id   2d2713f87cba99196d12f3fc5e405ca6
#
_cell.length_a   1.000
_cell.length_b   1.000
_cell.length_c   1.000
_cell.angle_alpha   90.00
_cell.angle_beta   90.00
_cell.angle_gamma   90.00
#
_symmetry.space_group_name_H-M   'P 1'
#
loop_
_entity.id
_entity.type
_entity.pdbx_description
1 polymer ?
#
loop_
_entity_poly.entity_id
_entity_poly.type
_entity_poly.pdbx_seq_one_letter_code
_entity_poly.pdbx_strand_id
1 'polypeptide(L)'
;MRNVKLTTIFLILVFILLPMSGCLGDNSSSRTETAEDGTERCWAILQTITTMEHESEMMRNNHYTMTNMTYDASCNLIYSSWWGGDGYGGYASISYNDEGQQVLKESGSGQWNNSTATLEEDLFLHFEQYTYENGLLMQLKTYYEGEVGEEYWNYTYDSEGREIEEQSEYDTKESFYTPDGLLSFTKETGYGNSTTYTNYTYDAANQLIQEARTYGYNGNWYDPTYTNYTYADGLLVSSTYNGDLTTYTYNEKGDLITATQYWGDNYSSIITHSWGYADTV
;
A
#
# COMPACT_ATOMS: atom_id res chain seq x y z
N MET A 1 28.21 30.30 -0.04
CA MET A 1 27.99 28.93 -0.50
C MET A 1 27.13 28.24 0.54
N ARG A 2 25.83 28.11 0.28
CA ARG A 2 24.89 27.41 1.17
C ARG A 2 24.84 25.95 0.73
N ASN A 3 25.27 25.06 1.61
CA ASN A 3 25.09 23.62 1.43
C ASN A 3 23.61 23.29 1.49
N VAL A 4 23.02 23.03 0.34
CA VAL A 4 21.72 22.40 0.24
C VAL A 4 21.96 20.91 0.54
N LYS A 5 21.61 20.48 1.75
CA LYS A 5 21.48 19.06 2.04
C LYS A 5 20.34 18.53 1.18
N LEU A 6 20.67 17.74 0.19
CA LEU A 6 19.71 16.90 -0.52
C LEU A 6 19.15 15.92 0.52
N THR A 7 18.01 16.25 1.08
CA THR A 7 17.22 15.30 1.83
C THR A 7 16.64 14.36 0.77
N THR A 8 17.23 13.18 0.66
CA THR A 8 16.68 12.07 -0.12
C THR A 8 15.32 11.79 0.49
N ILE A 9 14.27 12.25 -0.15
CA ILE A 9 12.91 11.84 0.15
C ILE A 9 12.85 10.40 -0.34
N PHE A 10 13.05 9.45 0.60
CA PHE A 10 12.59 8.11 0.41
C PHE A 10 11.07 8.21 0.28
N LEU A 11 10.61 8.28 -0.96
CA LEU A 11 9.24 7.98 -1.28
C LEU A 11 9.10 6.48 -0.98
N ILE A 12 8.77 6.18 0.28
CA ILE A 12 8.15 4.92 0.60
C ILE A 12 6.87 4.96 -0.24
N LEU A 13 6.93 4.33 -1.41
CA LEU A 13 5.76 3.87 -2.10
C LEU A 13 5.14 2.87 -1.11
N VAL A 14 4.35 3.40 -0.18
CA VAL A 14 3.36 2.61 0.51
C VAL A 14 2.50 2.09 -0.63
N PHE A 15 2.82 0.89 -1.10
CA PHE A 15 1.84 0.07 -1.75
C PHE A 15 0.71 -0.02 -0.72
N ILE A 16 -0.25 0.87 -0.86
CA ILE A 16 -1.58 0.59 -0.38
C ILE A 16 -2.01 -0.58 -1.26
N LEU A 17 -1.54 -1.77 -0.89
CA LEU A 17 -2.35 -2.96 -1.01
C LEU A 17 -3.52 -2.65 -0.07
N LEU A 18 -4.45 -1.83 -0.57
CA LEU A 18 -5.79 -1.88 -0.04
C LEU A 18 -6.09 -3.38 -0.02
N PRO A 19 -6.40 -3.96 1.14
CA PRO A 19 -6.98 -5.27 1.13
C PRO A 19 -8.22 -5.09 0.24
N MET A 20 -8.17 -5.62 -0.98
CA MET A 20 -9.34 -5.73 -1.84
C MET A 20 -10.27 -6.81 -1.28
N SER A 21 -10.34 -6.91 0.04
CA SER A 21 -11.31 -7.67 0.81
C SER A 21 -12.34 -6.70 1.36
N GLY A 22 -13.16 -6.13 0.50
CA GLY A 22 -14.22 -5.27 0.98
C GLY A 22 -15.10 -4.80 -0.17
N CYS A 23 -16.25 -5.46 -0.36
CA CYS A 23 -17.40 -4.98 -1.13
C CYS A 23 -17.22 -4.87 -2.64
N LEU A 24 -16.85 -5.96 -3.29
CA LEU A 24 -17.45 -6.30 -4.57
C LEU A 24 -18.49 -7.38 -4.26
N GLY A 25 -19.75 -7.06 -4.53
CA GLY A 25 -20.89 -7.91 -4.28
C GLY A 25 -20.67 -9.33 -4.77
N ASP A 26 -21.34 -10.27 -4.13
CA ASP A 26 -21.43 -11.70 -4.33
C ASP A 26 -21.39 -12.17 -5.80
N ASN A 27 -20.24 -12.05 -6.44
CA ASN A 27 -19.86 -12.78 -7.63
C ASN A 27 -18.46 -13.33 -7.40
N SER A 28 -18.34 -14.20 -6.39
CA SER A 28 -17.21 -15.11 -6.26
C SER A 28 -17.30 -16.22 -7.32
N SER A 29 -17.27 -15.84 -8.60
CA SER A 29 -16.70 -16.73 -9.59
C SER A 29 -15.22 -16.83 -9.19
N SER A 30 -14.81 -17.99 -8.69
CA SER A 30 -13.46 -18.29 -8.27
C SER A 30 -12.51 -17.69 -9.32
N ARG A 31 -11.63 -16.77 -8.89
CA ARG A 31 -10.55 -16.23 -9.73
C ARG A 31 -9.47 -17.30 -9.97
N THR A 32 -9.82 -18.58 -9.85
CA THR A 32 -9.00 -19.74 -10.13
C THR A 32 -9.48 -20.41 -11.41
N GLU A 33 -8.57 -20.93 -12.19
CA GLU A 33 -8.85 -21.87 -13.28
C GLU A 33 -8.00 -23.12 -13.11
N THR A 34 -8.50 -24.24 -13.58
CA THR A 34 -7.69 -25.48 -13.67
C THR A 34 -7.08 -25.55 -15.06
N ALA A 35 -5.76 -25.57 -15.14
CA ALA A 35 -5.02 -25.74 -16.38
C ALA A 35 -5.22 -27.15 -16.97
N GLU A 36 -4.86 -27.35 -18.25
CA GLU A 36 -4.98 -28.65 -18.94
C GLU A 36 -4.18 -29.78 -18.25
N ASP A 37 -3.13 -29.44 -17.52
CA ASP A 37 -2.30 -30.38 -16.74
C ASP A 37 -2.86 -30.67 -15.34
N GLY A 38 -4.00 -30.08 -14.98
CA GLY A 38 -4.66 -30.27 -13.69
C GLY A 38 -4.15 -29.33 -12.58
N THR A 39 -3.24 -28.40 -12.89
CA THR A 39 -2.81 -27.38 -11.90
C THR A 39 -3.86 -26.30 -11.73
N GLU A 40 -4.06 -25.83 -10.51
CA GLU A 40 -4.87 -24.65 -10.24
C GLU A 40 -4.03 -23.39 -10.44
N ARG A 41 -4.63 -22.37 -11.06
CA ARG A 41 -4.02 -21.09 -11.34
C ARG A 41 -4.86 -19.96 -10.78
N CYS A 42 -4.19 -18.96 -10.24
CA CYS A 42 -4.82 -17.77 -9.69
C CYS A 42 -4.86 -16.62 -10.69
N TRP A 43 -6.01 -15.97 -10.83
CA TRP A 43 -6.08 -14.67 -11.52
C TRP A 43 -5.50 -13.60 -10.61
N ALA A 44 -4.31 -13.12 -10.94
CA ALA A 44 -3.52 -12.25 -10.06
C ALA A 44 -2.67 -11.24 -10.85
N ILE A 45 -2.11 -10.27 -10.15
CA ILE A 45 -1.07 -9.39 -10.71
C ILE A 45 0.21 -10.20 -10.85
N LEU A 46 0.68 -10.38 -12.08
CA LEU A 46 1.94 -11.07 -12.35
C LEU A 46 3.14 -10.14 -12.25
N GLN A 47 2.94 -8.86 -12.59
CA GLN A 47 3.99 -7.85 -12.60
C GLN A 47 3.40 -6.46 -12.44
N THR A 48 4.14 -5.61 -11.75
CA THR A 48 3.90 -4.17 -11.70
C THR A 48 5.11 -3.43 -12.23
N ILE A 49 4.90 -2.49 -13.14
CA ILE A 49 5.94 -1.61 -13.68
C ILE A 49 5.60 -0.18 -13.29
N THR A 50 6.55 0.51 -12.66
CA THR A 50 6.45 1.94 -12.40
C THR A 50 7.43 2.68 -13.29
N THR A 51 6.93 3.62 -14.07
CA THR A 51 7.72 4.49 -14.92
C THR A 51 7.58 5.92 -14.45
N MET A 52 8.68 6.62 -14.25
CA MET A 52 8.70 8.05 -13.95
C MET A 52 9.15 8.82 -15.18
N GLU A 53 8.41 9.85 -15.52
CA GLU A 53 8.68 10.71 -16.66
C GLU A 53 8.89 12.16 -16.20
N HIS A 54 9.89 12.82 -16.80
CA HIS A 54 10.16 14.24 -16.59
C HIS A 54 10.45 14.92 -17.93
N GLU A 55 9.93 16.14 -18.14
CA GLU A 55 10.10 16.86 -19.41
C GLU A 55 11.53 17.32 -19.70
N SER A 56 12.39 17.53 -18.68
CA SER A 56 13.76 17.99 -18.92
C SER A 56 14.70 16.85 -19.31
N GLU A 57 15.47 17.02 -20.39
CA GLU A 57 16.47 16.04 -20.85
C GLU A 57 17.53 15.67 -19.80
N MET A 58 17.77 16.54 -18.80
CA MET A 58 18.77 16.37 -17.77
C MET A 58 18.30 15.42 -16.64
N MET A 59 17.00 15.13 -16.55
CA MET A 59 16.39 14.27 -15.54
C MET A 59 15.59 13.11 -16.14
N ARG A 60 15.77 12.80 -17.41
CA ARG A 60 15.18 11.61 -18.07
C ARG A 60 15.88 10.32 -17.63
N ASN A 61 16.09 10.16 -16.33
CA ASN A 61 16.35 8.84 -15.80
C ASN A 61 14.99 8.17 -15.61
N ASN A 62 14.55 7.46 -16.63
CA ASN A 62 13.39 6.59 -16.51
C ASN A 62 13.70 5.56 -15.43
N HIS A 63 13.20 5.80 -14.22
CA HIS A 63 13.32 4.84 -13.12
C HIS A 63 12.25 3.77 -13.33
N TYR A 64 12.68 2.60 -13.77
CA TYR A 64 11.81 1.43 -13.84
C TYR A 64 11.87 0.72 -12.51
N THR A 65 10.71 0.51 -11.91
CA THR A 65 10.58 -0.45 -10.82
C THR A 65 9.72 -1.59 -11.33
N MET A 66 10.29 -2.78 -11.40
CA MET A 66 9.55 -3.99 -11.79
C MET A 66 9.32 -4.81 -10.54
N THR A 67 8.08 -5.25 -10.35
CA THR A 67 7.71 -6.14 -9.24
C THR A 67 7.22 -7.46 -9.81
N ASN A 68 7.91 -8.55 -9.47
CA ASN A 68 7.48 -9.90 -9.80
C ASN A 68 6.80 -10.50 -8.58
N MET A 69 5.69 -11.21 -8.80
CA MET A 69 4.86 -11.74 -7.72
C MET A 69 4.70 -13.25 -7.87
N THR A 70 4.75 -13.96 -6.74
CA THR A 70 4.52 -15.42 -6.66
C THR A 70 3.41 -15.69 -5.66
N TYR A 71 2.56 -16.64 -5.97
CA TYR A 71 1.36 -16.96 -5.19
C TYR A 71 1.38 -18.43 -4.75
N ASP A 72 0.80 -18.72 -3.59
CA ASP A 72 0.56 -20.10 -3.12
C ASP A 72 -0.70 -20.71 -3.77
N ALA A 73 -0.99 -21.98 -3.46
CA ALA A 73 -2.16 -22.68 -3.96
C ALA A 73 -3.51 -22.09 -3.49
N SER A 74 -3.50 -21.27 -2.45
CA SER A 74 -4.67 -20.54 -1.96
C SER A 74 -4.80 -19.12 -2.55
N CYS A 75 -3.93 -18.78 -3.53
CA CYS A 75 -3.84 -17.47 -4.17
C CYS A 75 -3.36 -16.34 -3.24
N ASN A 76 -2.66 -16.66 -2.17
CA ASN A 76 -2.00 -15.67 -1.35
C ASN A 76 -0.66 -15.28 -1.95
N LEU A 77 -0.32 -13.99 -1.95
CA LEU A 77 0.99 -13.50 -2.38
C LEU A 77 2.05 -13.93 -1.36
N ILE A 78 2.95 -14.85 -1.74
CA ILE A 78 4.01 -15.35 -0.85
C ILE A 78 5.37 -14.71 -1.09
N TYR A 79 5.59 -14.16 -2.28
CA TYR A 79 6.84 -13.50 -2.62
C TYR A 79 6.63 -12.40 -3.63
N SER A 80 7.36 -11.30 -3.46
CA SER A 80 7.49 -10.27 -4.48
C SER A 80 8.92 -9.75 -4.53
N SER A 81 9.39 -9.36 -5.71
CA SER A 81 10.69 -8.71 -5.87
C SER A 81 10.56 -7.51 -6.80
N TRP A 82 11.36 -6.49 -6.54
CA TRP A 82 11.42 -5.29 -7.33
C TRP A 82 12.87 -4.88 -7.58
N TRP A 83 13.11 -4.15 -8.66
CA TRP A 83 14.38 -3.52 -8.92
C TRP A 83 14.18 -2.20 -9.67
N GLY A 84 15.08 -1.26 -9.46
CA GLY A 84 15.10 0.05 -10.10
C GLY A 84 16.26 0.19 -11.07
N GLY A 85 16.15 1.13 -12.01
CA GLY A 85 17.20 1.43 -12.97
C GLY A 85 18.47 2.03 -12.35
N ASP A 86 18.43 2.41 -11.09
CA ASP A 86 19.54 2.92 -10.28
C ASP A 86 20.44 1.82 -9.68
N GLY A 87 20.10 0.54 -9.91
CA GLY A 87 20.84 -0.60 -9.38
C GLY A 87 20.45 -1.02 -7.96
N TYR A 88 19.39 -0.46 -7.40
CA TYR A 88 18.80 -0.91 -6.15
C TYR A 88 17.63 -1.84 -6.40
N GLY A 89 17.39 -2.75 -5.47
CA GLY A 89 16.26 -3.67 -5.51
C GLY A 89 15.89 -4.18 -4.14
N GLY A 90 14.88 -5.03 -4.09
CA GLY A 90 14.46 -5.65 -2.87
C GLY A 90 13.46 -6.78 -3.10
N TYR A 91 13.07 -7.40 -2.00
CA TYR A 91 12.07 -8.46 -1.98
C TYR A 91 11.19 -8.35 -0.76
N ALA A 92 10.06 -9.02 -0.80
CA ALA A 92 9.26 -9.37 0.36
C ALA A 92 8.86 -10.85 0.27
N SER A 93 9.01 -11.57 1.37
CA SER A 93 8.53 -12.93 1.58
C SER A 93 7.43 -12.91 2.64
N ILE A 94 6.30 -13.56 2.39
CA ILE A 94 5.12 -13.51 3.22
C ILE A 94 4.70 -14.93 3.59
N SER A 95 4.43 -15.17 4.87
CA SER A 95 3.91 -16.43 5.39
C SER A 95 2.52 -16.25 5.97
N TYR A 96 1.70 -17.26 5.82
CA TYR A 96 0.30 -17.29 6.28
C TYR A 96 0.07 -18.45 7.24
N ASN A 97 -0.93 -18.30 8.12
CA ASN A 97 -1.43 -19.41 8.93
C ASN A 97 -2.48 -20.22 8.14
N ASP A 98 -3.01 -21.28 8.79
CA ASP A 98 -4.00 -22.18 8.18
C ASP A 98 -5.33 -21.47 7.86
N GLU A 99 -5.63 -20.34 8.50
CA GLU A 99 -6.78 -19.50 8.24
C GLU A 99 -6.57 -18.50 7.10
N GLY A 100 -5.37 -18.49 6.46
CA GLY A 100 -5.00 -17.57 5.39
C GLY A 100 -4.65 -16.16 5.86
N GLN A 101 -4.38 -15.97 7.14
CA GLN A 101 -3.95 -14.68 7.69
C GLN A 101 -2.42 -14.57 7.64
N GLN A 102 -1.91 -13.42 7.22
CA GLN A 102 -0.48 -13.14 7.19
C GLN A 102 0.10 -13.14 8.61
N VAL A 103 1.10 -13.98 8.87
CA VAL A 103 1.72 -14.08 10.20
C VAL A 103 3.15 -13.55 10.24
N LEU A 104 3.84 -13.55 9.10
CA LEU A 104 5.18 -13.01 8.99
C LEU A 104 5.36 -12.38 7.61
N LYS A 105 6.03 -11.23 7.59
CA LYS A 105 6.59 -10.66 6.37
C LYS A 105 8.06 -10.33 6.65
N GLU A 106 8.92 -10.83 5.80
CA GLU A 106 10.33 -10.48 5.73
C GLU A 106 10.53 -9.65 4.47
N SER A 107 11.23 -8.54 4.58
CA SER A 107 11.60 -7.73 3.44
C SER A 107 13.07 -7.35 3.51
N GLY A 108 13.73 -7.38 2.36
CA GLY A 108 15.12 -7.00 2.21
C GLY A 108 15.28 -6.00 1.06
N SER A 109 16.27 -5.11 1.20
CA SER A 109 16.64 -4.20 0.12
C SER A 109 18.15 -4.01 0.08
N GLY A 110 18.69 -3.77 -1.11
CA GLY A 110 20.14 -3.64 -1.30
C GLY A 110 20.52 -3.44 -2.75
N GLN A 111 21.76 -3.81 -3.08
CA GLN A 111 22.26 -3.74 -4.45
C GLN A 111 21.73 -4.90 -5.28
N TRP A 112 21.22 -4.58 -6.47
CA TRP A 112 20.63 -5.53 -7.39
C TRP A 112 21.58 -5.86 -8.54
N ASN A 113 21.83 -7.15 -8.75
CA ASN A 113 22.59 -7.63 -9.91
C ASN A 113 21.65 -7.93 -11.08
N ASN A 114 21.67 -7.05 -12.08
CA ASN A 114 20.85 -7.20 -13.28
C ASN A 114 21.21 -8.45 -14.12
N SER A 115 22.43 -8.98 -13.99
CA SER A 115 22.88 -10.13 -14.79
C SER A 115 22.37 -11.45 -14.21
N THR A 116 22.24 -11.55 -12.91
CA THR A 116 21.77 -12.74 -12.20
C THR A 116 20.30 -12.61 -11.75
N ALA A 117 19.73 -11.40 -11.83
CA ALA A 117 18.41 -11.03 -11.29
C ALA A 117 18.29 -11.37 -9.78
N THR A 118 19.36 -11.10 -9.03
CA THR A 118 19.43 -11.35 -7.58
C THR A 118 19.90 -10.14 -6.81
N LEU A 119 19.53 -10.07 -5.55
CA LEU A 119 20.10 -9.13 -4.59
C LEU A 119 21.52 -9.61 -4.21
N GLU A 120 22.52 -8.73 -4.35
CA GLU A 120 23.92 -9.09 -4.03
C GLU A 120 24.28 -8.91 -2.56
N GLU A 121 23.69 -7.89 -1.93
CA GLU A 121 23.87 -7.61 -0.50
C GLU A 121 22.53 -7.15 0.09
N ASP A 122 22.10 -7.83 1.14
CA ASP A 122 20.99 -7.37 1.97
C ASP A 122 21.51 -6.28 2.92
N LEU A 123 21.25 -5.03 2.57
CA LEU A 123 21.67 -3.89 3.40
C LEU A 123 20.76 -3.67 4.61
N PHE A 124 19.48 -4.06 4.46
CA PHE A 124 18.46 -3.88 5.49
C PHE A 124 17.45 -5.02 5.42
N LEU A 125 17.38 -5.83 6.47
CA LEU A 125 16.31 -6.80 6.68
C LEU A 125 15.30 -6.23 7.67
N HIS A 126 14.04 -6.20 7.27
CA HIS A 126 12.92 -5.74 8.07
C HIS A 126 11.90 -6.87 8.20
N PHE A 127 11.42 -7.07 9.42
CA PHE A 127 10.46 -8.12 9.76
C PHE A 127 9.19 -7.51 10.35
N GLU A 128 8.06 -8.04 9.94
CA GLU A 128 6.73 -7.75 10.46
C GLU A 128 6.09 -9.06 10.93
N GLN A 129 5.75 -9.15 12.21
CA GLN A 129 5.07 -10.31 12.79
C GLN A 129 3.67 -9.91 13.24
N TYR A 130 2.68 -10.69 12.86
CA TYR A 130 1.26 -10.43 13.07
C TYR A 130 0.67 -11.44 14.03
N THR A 131 -0.07 -10.98 15.03
CA THR A 131 -0.75 -11.81 16.02
C THR A 131 -2.25 -11.57 15.96
N TYR A 132 -3.02 -12.66 15.86
CA TYR A 132 -4.47 -12.60 15.71
C TYR A 132 -5.18 -13.26 16.91
N GLU A 133 -6.37 -12.76 17.23
CA GLU A 133 -7.31 -13.39 18.15
C GLU A 133 -8.73 -13.29 17.56
N ASN A 134 -9.42 -14.44 17.48
CA ASN A 134 -10.77 -14.53 16.88
C ASN A 134 -10.87 -13.94 15.47
N GLY A 135 -9.82 -14.06 14.66
CA GLY A 135 -9.77 -13.54 13.31
C GLY A 135 -9.37 -12.04 13.19
N LEU A 136 -9.24 -11.32 14.30
CA LEU A 136 -8.85 -9.91 14.33
C LEU A 136 -7.35 -9.77 14.63
N LEU A 137 -6.68 -8.83 13.95
CA LEU A 137 -5.28 -8.50 14.18
C LEU A 137 -5.15 -7.76 15.53
N MET A 138 -4.51 -8.39 16.52
CA MET A 138 -4.34 -7.79 17.84
C MET A 138 -3.03 -7.06 18.00
N GLN A 139 -1.99 -7.54 17.32
CA GLN A 139 -0.66 -6.93 17.42
C GLN A 139 0.14 -7.11 16.14
N LEU A 140 0.82 -6.06 15.73
CA LEU A 140 1.92 -6.07 14.78
C LEU A 140 3.21 -5.72 15.53
N LYS A 141 4.23 -6.56 15.36
CA LYS A 141 5.58 -6.32 15.83
C LYS A 141 6.48 -6.09 14.64
N THR A 142 7.25 -5.00 14.65
CA THR A 142 8.24 -4.71 13.61
C THR A 142 9.64 -4.63 14.21
N TYR A 143 10.64 -5.08 13.47
CA TYR A 143 12.05 -4.98 13.85
C TYR A 143 12.98 -5.08 12.64
N TYR A 144 14.19 -4.54 12.78
CA TYR A 144 15.26 -4.64 11.79
C TYR A 144 16.35 -5.60 12.30
N GLU A 145 16.92 -6.39 11.39
CA GLU A 145 18.04 -7.25 11.75
C GLU A 145 19.26 -6.41 12.20
N GLY A 146 19.84 -6.80 13.35
CA GLY A 146 21.02 -6.14 13.90
C GLY A 146 20.75 -4.83 14.63
N GLU A 147 19.54 -4.31 14.64
CA GLU A 147 19.17 -3.15 15.44
C GLU A 147 18.61 -3.55 16.82
N VAL A 148 18.86 -2.68 17.81
CA VAL A 148 18.32 -2.84 19.15
C VAL A 148 17.04 -2.03 19.24
N GLY A 149 15.91 -2.69 19.03
CA GLY A 149 14.60 -2.09 19.18
C GLY A 149 13.55 -2.88 18.40
N GLU A 150 12.45 -3.09 19.06
CA GLU A 150 11.24 -3.68 18.46
C GLU A 150 10.14 -2.66 18.65
N GLU A 151 9.35 -2.43 17.62
CA GLU A 151 8.16 -1.60 17.71
C GLU A 151 6.93 -2.49 17.72
N TYR A 152 5.97 -2.16 18.58
CA TYR A 152 4.73 -2.88 18.74
C TYR A 152 3.55 -1.96 18.46
N TRP A 153 2.66 -2.40 17.58
CA TRP A 153 1.38 -1.79 17.31
C TRP A 153 0.28 -2.70 17.84
N ASN A 154 -0.55 -2.18 18.72
CA ASN A 154 -1.66 -2.91 19.32
C ASN A 154 -2.97 -2.36 18.78
N TYR A 155 -3.91 -3.24 18.51
CA TYR A 155 -5.19 -2.93 17.87
C TYR A 155 -6.35 -3.24 18.81
N THR A 156 -7.32 -2.37 18.87
CA THR A 156 -8.54 -2.51 19.67
C THR A 156 -9.77 -2.37 18.78
N TYR A 157 -10.77 -3.17 19.06
CA TYR A 157 -11.98 -3.27 18.21
C TYR A 157 -13.24 -3.03 19.03
N ASP A 158 -14.29 -2.51 18.39
CA ASP A 158 -15.62 -2.44 18.96
C ASP A 158 -16.35 -3.80 18.88
N SER A 159 -17.61 -3.82 19.36
CA SER A 159 -18.43 -5.05 19.36
C SER A 159 -18.83 -5.55 17.97
N GLU A 160 -18.74 -4.70 16.95
CA GLU A 160 -18.97 -5.05 15.55
C GLU A 160 -17.69 -5.50 14.83
N GLY A 161 -16.54 -5.55 15.52
CA GLY A 161 -15.24 -5.94 14.97
C GLY A 161 -14.58 -4.83 14.14
N ARG A 162 -14.98 -3.56 14.29
CA ARG A 162 -14.34 -2.42 13.62
C ARG A 162 -13.19 -1.90 14.48
N GLU A 163 -12.06 -1.62 13.87
CA GLU A 163 -10.89 -1.05 14.55
C GLU A 163 -11.21 0.36 15.10
N ILE A 164 -11.10 0.51 16.40
CA ILE A 164 -11.35 1.80 17.09
C ILE A 164 -10.06 2.45 17.58
N GLU A 165 -8.98 1.68 17.76
CA GLU A 165 -7.69 2.20 18.20
C GLU A 165 -6.55 1.35 17.65
N GLU A 166 -5.51 2.03 17.21
CA GLU A 166 -4.19 1.49 16.85
C GLU A 166 -3.16 2.27 17.66
N GLN A 167 -2.31 1.59 18.42
CA GLN A 167 -1.40 2.21 19.37
C GLN A 167 0.00 1.60 19.31
N SER A 168 1.02 2.46 19.20
CA SER A 168 2.43 2.14 19.42
C SER A 168 2.98 2.84 20.68
N GLU A 169 4.29 2.77 20.89
CA GLU A 169 4.95 3.52 21.98
C GLU A 169 4.82 5.04 21.80
N TYR A 170 4.80 5.52 20.56
CA TYR A 170 4.90 6.94 20.22
C TYR A 170 3.64 7.50 19.59
N ASP A 171 2.82 6.66 18.98
CA ASP A 171 1.70 7.05 18.15
C ASP A 171 0.41 6.35 18.59
N THR A 172 -0.70 7.06 18.50
CA THR A 172 -2.04 6.51 18.72
C THR A 172 -2.95 7.03 17.61
N LYS A 173 -3.71 6.12 16.99
CA LYS A 173 -4.78 6.46 16.06
C LYS A 173 -6.11 5.97 16.61
N GLU A 174 -7.04 6.87 16.78
CA GLU A 174 -8.42 6.62 17.19
C GLU A 174 -9.34 6.73 15.96
N SER A 175 -10.22 5.77 15.76
CA SER A 175 -11.17 5.69 14.64
C SER A 175 -12.61 5.81 15.14
N PHE A 176 -13.41 6.67 14.49
CA PHE A 176 -14.79 6.97 14.86
C PHE A 176 -15.72 6.71 13.68
N TYR A 177 -16.82 6.03 13.93
CA TYR A 177 -17.74 5.57 12.89
C TYR A 177 -19.10 6.24 12.99
N THR A 178 -19.77 6.40 11.86
CA THR A 178 -21.18 6.78 11.81
C THR A 178 -22.06 5.64 12.35
N PRO A 179 -23.33 5.92 12.71
CA PRO A 179 -24.27 4.85 13.07
C PRO A 179 -24.47 3.78 11.99
N ASP A 180 -24.26 4.14 10.72
CA ASP A 180 -24.35 3.23 9.57
C ASP A 180 -23.05 2.46 9.32
N GLY A 181 -22.04 2.61 10.20
CA GLY A 181 -20.78 1.85 10.16
C GLY A 181 -19.68 2.43 9.25
N LEU A 182 -19.90 3.60 8.64
CA LEU A 182 -18.86 4.25 7.85
C LEU A 182 -17.87 4.99 8.74
N LEU A 183 -16.58 4.97 8.40
CA LEU A 183 -15.54 5.72 9.12
C LEU A 183 -15.82 7.23 8.99
N SER A 184 -16.07 7.89 10.10
CA SER A 184 -16.45 9.32 10.14
C SER A 184 -15.24 10.23 10.23
N PHE A 185 -14.37 9.94 11.17
CA PHE A 185 -13.08 10.62 11.30
C PHE A 185 -12.05 9.76 12.03
N THR A 186 -10.78 10.11 11.86
CA THR A 186 -9.69 9.58 12.67
C THR A 186 -8.98 10.72 13.38
N LYS A 187 -8.39 10.38 14.53
CA LYS A 187 -7.48 11.25 15.26
C LYS A 187 -6.18 10.49 15.48
N GLU A 188 -5.11 11.01 14.94
CA GLU A 188 -3.76 10.49 15.13
C GLU A 188 -2.99 11.44 16.06
N THR A 189 -2.39 10.90 17.11
CA THR A 189 -1.47 11.64 17.98
C THR A 189 -0.12 10.98 17.92
N GLY A 190 0.93 11.77 17.72
CA GLY A 190 2.28 11.26 17.52
C GLY A 190 3.32 11.97 18.36
N TYR A 191 4.56 11.55 18.17
CA TYR A 191 5.70 12.11 18.86
C TYR A 191 5.76 13.65 18.78
N GLY A 192 6.12 14.30 19.89
CA GLY A 192 6.32 15.75 19.95
C GLY A 192 5.05 16.59 19.99
N ASN A 193 3.92 16.05 20.51
CA ASN A 193 2.62 16.71 20.56
C ASN A 193 2.05 17.06 19.17
N SER A 194 2.32 16.21 18.19
CA SER A 194 1.65 16.29 16.90
C SER A 194 0.25 15.67 16.99
N THR A 195 -0.70 16.24 16.28
CA THR A 195 -2.06 15.70 16.19
C THR A 195 -2.58 15.91 14.76
N THR A 196 -3.15 14.87 14.18
CA THR A 196 -3.82 14.94 12.88
C THR A 196 -5.27 14.51 13.05
N TYR A 197 -6.18 15.28 12.47
CA TYR A 197 -7.57 14.88 12.29
C TYR A 197 -7.84 14.66 10.80
N THR A 198 -8.45 13.53 10.46
CA THR A 198 -8.91 13.26 9.10
C THR A 198 -10.42 13.00 9.14
N ASN A 199 -11.18 13.82 8.44
CA ASN A 199 -12.62 13.66 8.28
C ASN A 199 -12.91 13.03 6.92
N TYR A 200 -13.89 12.12 6.88
CA TYR A 200 -14.28 11.36 5.71
C TYR A 200 -15.69 11.75 5.28
N THR A 201 -15.89 12.01 4.00
CA THR A 201 -17.18 12.37 3.42
C THR A 201 -17.54 11.37 2.31
N TYR A 202 -18.78 10.91 2.33
CA TYR A 202 -19.29 9.89 1.41
C TYR A 202 -20.45 10.44 0.58
N ASP A 203 -20.64 9.86 -0.60
CA ASP A 203 -21.82 10.09 -1.42
C ASP A 203 -23.02 9.23 -0.99
N ALA A 204 -24.14 9.35 -1.73
CA ALA A 204 -25.36 8.59 -1.44
C ALA A 204 -25.21 7.07 -1.70
N ALA A 205 -24.16 6.64 -2.39
CA ALA A 205 -23.82 5.24 -2.63
C ALA A 205 -22.79 4.70 -1.63
N ASN A 206 -22.48 5.47 -0.58
CA ASN A 206 -21.45 5.18 0.42
C ASN A 206 -20.02 5.11 -0.16
N GLN A 207 -19.76 5.76 -1.27
CA GLN A 207 -18.42 5.89 -1.84
C GLN A 207 -17.72 7.09 -1.19
N LEU A 208 -16.46 6.93 -0.75
CA LEU A 208 -15.66 7.99 -0.16
C LEU A 208 -15.34 9.05 -1.22
N ILE A 209 -15.88 10.26 -1.09
CA ILE A 209 -15.65 11.35 -2.06
C ILE A 209 -14.66 12.39 -1.60
N GLN A 210 -14.38 12.49 -0.30
CA GLN A 210 -13.39 13.43 0.22
C GLN A 210 -12.81 12.98 1.55
N GLU A 211 -11.51 13.22 1.71
CA GLU A 211 -10.80 13.28 2.97
C GLU A 211 -10.34 14.72 3.23
N ALA A 212 -10.56 15.22 4.45
CA ALA A 212 -10.07 16.52 4.89
C ALA A 212 -9.14 16.31 6.09
N ARG A 213 -7.83 16.51 5.87
CA ARG A 213 -6.77 16.26 6.85
C ARG A 213 -6.27 17.58 7.42
N THR A 214 -6.36 17.76 8.73
CA THR A 214 -5.87 18.92 9.49
C THR A 214 -4.75 18.46 10.42
N TYR A 215 -3.59 19.05 10.27
CA TYR A 215 -2.42 18.77 11.10
C TYR A 215 -2.21 19.88 12.13
N GLY A 216 -1.85 19.50 13.35
CA GLY A 216 -1.47 20.39 14.43
C GLY A 216 -0.15 19.97 15.07
N TYR A 217 0.64 20.95 15.49
CA TYR A 217 1.89 20.73 16.19
C TYR A 217 2.06 21.77 17.32
N ASN A 218 2.28 21.33 18.55
CA ASN A 218 2.43 22.21 19.73
C ASN A 218 1.31 23.25 19.85
N GLY A 219 0.06 22.87 19.56
CA GLY A 219 -1.12 23.74 19.64
C GLY A 219 -1.30 24.69 18.46
N ASN A 220 -0.40 24.70 17.49
CA ASN A 220 -0.57 25.42 16.22
C ASN A 220 -1.22 24.50 15.20
N TRP A 221 -2.28 24.97 14.56
CA TRP A 221 -3.03 24.24 13.53
C TRP A 221 -2.71 24.80 12.16
N TYR A 222 -2.55 23.92 11.19
CA TYR A 222 -2.34 24.26 9.80
C TYR A 222 -3.66 24.18 9.04
N ASP A 223 -3.75 24.84 7.90
CA ASP A 223 -4.91 24.76 7.03
C ASP A 223 -5.12 23.31 6.57
N PRO A 224 -6.37 22.85 6.46
CA PRO A 224 -6.65 21.49 6.04
C PRO A 224 -6.21 21.24 4.60
N THR A 225 -5.67 20.03 4.38
CA THR A 225 -5.42 19.49 3.04
C THR A 225 -6.56 18.56 2.64
N TYR A 226 -6.86 18.53 1.35
CA TYR A 226 -8.00 17.75 0.84
C TYR A 226 -7.54 16.73 -0.19
N THR A 227 -8.06 15.50 -0.04
CA THR A 227 -8.05 14.50 -1.10
C THR A 227 -9.49 14.33 -1.58
N ASN A 228 -9.72 14.49 -2.88
CA ASN A 228 -11.04 14.28 -3.46
C ASN A 228 -11.00 13.07 -4.40
N TYR A 229 -12.08 12.31 -4.44
CA TYR A 229 -12.23 11.08 -5.20
C TYR A 229 -13.39 11.19 -6.16
N THR A 230 -13.22 10.65 -7.38
CA THR A 230 -14.25 10.63 -8.41
C THR A 230 -14.46 9.20 -8.91
N TYR A 231 -15.71 8.81 -9.05
CA TYR A 231 -16.10 7.47 -9.46
C TYR A 231 -16.89 7.51 -10.77
N ALA A 232 -16.74 6.45 -11.56
CA ALA A 232 -17.60 6.16 -12.71
C ALA A 232 -17.95 4.66 -12.69
N ASP A 233 -19.22 4.33 -12.82
CA ASP A 233 -19.74 2.96 -12.79
C ASP A 233 -19.27 2.15 -11.56
N GLY A 234 -19.12 2.83 -10.41
CA GLY A 234 -18.67 2.24 -9.15
C GLY A 234 -17.15 2.10 -9.01
N LEU A 235 -16.36 2.39 -10.04
CA LEU A 235 -14.90 2.34 -10.02
C LEU A 235 -14.30 3.73 -9.78
N LEU A 236 -13.24 3.80 -8.98
CA LEU A 236 -12.48 5.04 -8.73
C LEU A 236 -11.72 5.43 -10.01
N VAL A 237 -12.10 6.53 -10.64
CA VAL A 237 -11.44 6.98 -11.90
C VAL A 237 -10.43 8.08 -11.70
N SER A 238 -10.53 8.86 -10.61
CA SER A 238 -9.50 9.83 -10.26
C SER A 238 -9.49 10.17 -8.78
N SER A 239 -8.33 10.62 -8.31
CA SER A 239 -8.18 11.31 -7.03
C SER A 239 -7.32 12.56 -7.19
N THR A 240 -7.55 13.59 -6.34
CA THR A 240 -6.73 14.79 -6.31
C THR A 240 -6.26 15.06 -4.89
N TYR A 241 -4.98 15.36 -4.72
CA TYR A 241 -4.39 15.76 -3.44
C TYR A 241 -3.55 17.02 -3.64
N ASN A 242 -3.91 18.14 -2.99
CA ASN A 242 -3.21 19.42 -3.10
C ASN A 242 -2.99 19.93 -4.55
N GLY A 243 -3.85 19.54 -5.48
CA GLY A 243 -3.72 19.87 -6.90
C GLY A 243 -3.05 18.79 -7.74
N ASP A 244 -2.37 17.84 -7.14
CA ASP A 244 -1.83 16.68 -7.85
C ASP A 244 -2.98 15.72 -8.21
N LEU A 245 -3.01 15.29 -9.46
CA LEU A 245 -4.04 14.43 -10.01
C LEU A 245 -3.51 13.00 -10.17
N THR A 246 -4.26 12.02 -9.70
CA THR A 246 -4.06 10.61 -10.06
C THR A 246 -5.27 10.12 -10.84
N THR A 247 -5.05 9.43 -11.94
CA THR A 247 -6.09 8.79 -12.75
C THR A 247 -5.91 7.28 -12.78
N TYR A 248 -7.02 6.55 -12.88
CA TYR A 248 -7.05 5.10 -12.82
C TYR A 248 -7.75 4.52 -14.05
N THR A 249 -7.23 3.45 -14.63
CA THR A 249 -7.87 2.72 -15.72
C THR A 249 -8.00 1.24 -15.38
N TYR A 250 -9.04 0.62 -15.90
CA TYR A 250 -9.43 -0.75 -15.57
C TYR A 250 -9.63 -1.59 -16.82
N ASN A 251 -9.46 -2.90 -16.71
CA ASN A 251 -9.84 -3.84 -17.74
C ASN A 251 -11.37 -4.11 -17.72
N GLU A 252 -11.85 -4.93 -18.66
CA GLU A 252 -13.26 -5.31 -18.74
C GLU A 252 -13.77 -6.11 -17.53
N LYS A 253 -12.87 -6.68 -16.72
CA LYS A 253 -13.20 -7.38 -15.48
C LYS A 253 -13.27 -6.46 -14.27
N GLY A 254 -12.90 -5.16 -14.43
CA GLY A 254 -12.80 -4.20 -13.34
C GLY A 254 -11.45 -4.26 -12.58
N ASP A 255 -10.44 -4.97 -13.10
CA ASP A 255 -9.11 -4.99 -12.48
C ASP A 255 -8.33 -3.74 -12.91
N LEU A 256 -7.63 -3.11 -11.97
CA LEU A 256 -6.82 -1.92 -12.20
C LEU A 256 -5.65 -2.24 -13.14
N ILE A 257 -5.58 -1.55 -14.28
CA ILE A 257 -4.46 -1.69 -15.23
C ILE A 257 -3.41 -0.62 -14.99
N THR A 258 -3.83 0.65 -14.89
CA THR A 258 -2.89 1.74 -14.67
C THR A 258 -3.34 2.70 -13.59
N ALA A 259 -2.36 3.23 -12.86
CA ALA A 259 -2.51 4.42 -12.06
C ALA A 259 -1.47 5.44 -12.55
N THR A 260 -1.94 6.61 -13.01
CA THR A 260 -1.05 7.68 -13.48
C THR A 260 -1.18 8.86 -12.53
N GLN A 261 -0.08 9.22 -11.90
CA GLN A 261 0.01 10.36 -11.00
C GLN A 261 0.77 11.50 -11.66
N TYR A 262 0.22 12.71 -11.57
CA TYR A 262 0.80 13.94 -12.10
C TYR A 262 1.18 14.84 -10.92
N TRP A 263 2.45 15.31 -10.90
CA TRP A 263 2.96 16.27 -9.91
C TRP A 263 3.32 17.58 -10.60
N GLY A 264 2.45 18.57 -10.47
CA GLY A 264 2.62 19.83 -11.19
C GLY A 264 2.62 19.65 -12.70
N ASP A 265 3.23 20.59 -13.42
CA ASP A 265 3.16 20.63 -14.90
C ASP A 265 4.16 19.69 -15.61
N ASN A 266 5.17 19.15 -14.89
CA ASN A 266 6.34 18.56 -15.54
C ASN A 266 6.74 17.16 -15.05
N TYR A 267 5.99 16.56 -14.10
CA TYR A 267 6.31 15.25 -13.56
C TYR A 267 5.10 14.32 -13.60
N SER A 268 5.33 13.11 -14.04
CA SER A 268 4.33 12.03 -13.90
C SER A 268 4.98 10.72 -13.53
N SER A 269 4.24 9.87 -12.82
CA SER A 269 4.55 8.45 -12.72
C SER A 269 3.38 7.63 -13.22
N ILE A 270 3.70 6.56 -13.90
CA ILE A 270 2.73 5.61 -14.41
C ILE A 270 3.03 4.25 -13.77
N ILE A 271 2.08 3.73 -13.02
CA ILE A 271 2.12 2.38 -12.49
C ILE A 271 1.24 1.52 -13.40
N THR A 272 1.81 0.48 -13.97
CA THR A 272 1.10 -0.45 -14.85
C THR A 272 1.11 -1.85 -14.24
N HIS A 273 -0.06 -2.47 -14.15
CA HIS A 273 -0.23 -3.84 -13.69
C HIS A 273 -0.47 -4.78 -14.85
N SER A 274 0.26 -5.87 -14.90
CA SER A 274 0.01 -6.99 -15.81
C SER A 274 -0.77 -8.06 -15.06
N TRP A 275 -1.97 -8.37 -15.52
CA TRP A 275 -2.84 -9.38 -14.94
C TRP A 275 -2.81 -10.67 -15.77
N GLY A 276 -2.90 -11.79 -15.09
CA GLY A 276 -2.97 -13.09 -15.74
C GLY A 276 -3.15 -14.21 -14.73
N TYR A 277 -3.15 -15.43 -15.21
CA TYR A 277 -3.16 -16.61 -14.36
C TYR A 277 -1.74 -16.93 -13.91
N ALA A 278 -1.49 -16.82 -12.62
CA ALA A 278 -0.23 -17.20 -11.99
C ALA A 278 -0.22 -18.70 -11.71
N ASP A 279 0.88 -19.37 -12.02
CA ASP A 279 1.12 -20.72 -11.52
C ASP A 279 1.36 -20.65 -10.01
N THR A 280 0.70 -21.53 -9.25
CA THR A 280 0.87 -21.63 -7.80
C THR A 280 2.02 -22.57 -7.46
N VAL A 281 2.72 -22.30 -6.35
CA VAL A 281 3.82 -23.13 -5.83
C VAL A 281 3.45 -23.76 -4.49
#